data_6655e7f656255fa3c56595e84d769414
#
_entry.id   6655e7f656255fa3c56595e84d769414
#
_cell.length_a   1.000
_cell.length_b   1.000
_cell.length_c   1.000
_cell.angle_alpha   90.00
_cell.angle_beta   90.00
_cell.angle_gamma   90.00
#
_symmetry.space_group_name_H-M   'P 1'
#
loop_
_entity.id
_entity.type
_entity.pdbx_description
1 polymer ?
#
loop_
_entity_poly.entity_id
_entity_poly.type
_entity_poly.pdbx_seq_one_letter_code
_entity_poly.pdbx_strand_id
1 'polypeptide(L)'
;MKHCDNFLVSEKKFLNTSFFKLKLKSKKALPEINPGQFVEIQVNSDSKVLLRRPISINDVDYTTNEVSLIIQTVGQGTKELAKISEGEELSLIYPLGNGFEPKGENPL
;
A
#
# COMPACT_ATOMS: atom_id res chain seq x y z
N MET A 1 -8.04 -10.48 -9.29
CA MET A 1 -8.37 -9.33 -10.13
C MET A 1 -7.76 -8.06 -9.58
N LYS A 2 -7.19 -7.24 -10.44
CA LYS A 2 -6.55 -6.01 -10.01
C LYS A 2 -7.52 -4.84 -10.04
N HIS A 3 -7.36 -3.95 -9.10
CA HIS A 3 -8.11 -2.71 -9.03
C HIS A 3 -7.13 -1.55 -9.01
N CYS A 4 -7.55 -0.43 -9.57
CA CYS A 4 -6.75 0.79 -9.55
C CYS A 4 -7.65 1.90 -9.04
N ASP A 5 -7.40 2.35 -7.82
CA ASP A 5 -8.26 3.33 -7.16
C ASP A 5 -7.44 4.28 -6.33
N ASN A 6 -8.03 5.41 -6.01
CA ASN A 6 -7.42 6.35 -5.07
C ASN A 6 -7.86 6.03 -3.67
N PHE A 7 -6.91 5.98 -2.77
CA PHE A 7 -7.16 5.72 -1.35
C PHE A 7 -6.83 6.96 -0.56
N LEU A 8 -7.60 7.20 0.49
CA LEU A 8 -7.36 8.32 1.39
C LEU A 8 -6.38 7.88 2.47
N VAL A 9 -5.39 8.71 2.75
CA VAL A 9 -4.47 8.46 3.84
C VAL A 9 -5.21 8.79 5.14
N SER A 10 -5.65 7.76 5.84
CA SER A 10 -6.42 7.94 7.07
C SER A 10 -5.54 8.01 8.29
N GLU A 11 -4.34 7.46 8.23
CA GLU A 11 -3.40 7.53 9.34
C GLU A 11 -1.98 7.39 8.82
N LYS A 12 -1.08 8.16 9.39
CA LYS A 12 0.35 8.01 9.13
C LYS A 12 1.07 8.11 10.45
N LYS A 13 1.91 7.13 10.74
CA LYS A 13 2.58 7.10 12.03
C LYS A 13 4.01 6.59 11.85
N PHE A 14 4.99 7.35 12.31
CA PHE A 14 6.36 6.88 12.30
C PHE A 14 6.56 5.91 13.45
N LEU A 15 7.07 4.74 13.15
CA LEU A 15 7.35 3.72 14.16
C LEU A 15 8.74 3.90 14.73
N ASN A 16 9.67 4.35 13.88
CA ASN A 16 11.02 4.73 14.28
C ASN A 16 11.62 5.52 13.12
N THR A 17 12.93 5.69 13.12
CA THR A 17 13.57 6.49 12.07
C THR A 17 13.59 5.81 10.71
N SER A 18 13.36 4.50 10.69
CA SER A 18 13.45 3.73 9.44
C SER A 18 12.11 3.26 8.91
N PHE A 19 11.08 3.19 9.74
CA PHE A 19 9.80 2.62 9.33
C PHE A 19 8.66 3.54 9.68
N PHE A 20 7.64 3.57 8.82
CA PHE A 20 6.40 4.25 9.14
C PHE A 20 5.22 3.42 8.68
N LYS A 21 4.08 3.67 9.28
CA LYS A 21 2.84 2.97 8.96
C LYS A 21 1.92 3.91 8.24
N LEU A 22 1.33 3.43 7.16
CA LEU A 22 0.26 4.13 6.47
C LEU A 22 -1.00 3.30 6.56
N LYS A 23 -2.10 3.95 6.90
CA LYS A 23 -3.41 3.31 6.82
C LYS A 23 -4.17 4.03 5.72
N LEU A 24 -4.64 3.28 4.75
CA LEU A 24 -5.24 3.83 3.55
C LEU A 24 -6.67 3.34 3.44
N LYS A 25 -7.59 4.26 3.30
CA LYS A 25 -9.02 3.95 3.29
C LYS A 25 -9.58 4.01 1.88
N SER A 26 -10.27 2.95 1.50
CA SER A 26 -10.94 2.87 0.22
C SER A 26 -12.30 3.54 0.31
N LYS A 27 -12.74 4.11 -0.80
CA LYS A 27 -14.07 4.70 -0.87
C LYS A 27 -15.14 3.66 -1.13
N LYS A 28 -14.75 2.44 -1.41
CA LYS A 28 -15.69 1.36 -1.68
C LYS A 28 -15.20 0.11 -0.96
N ALA A 29 -16.05 -0.92 -0.98
CA ALA A 29 -15.70 -2.17 -0.30
C ALA A 29 -14.43 -2.76 -0.90
N LEU A 30 -13.55 -3.23 -0.04
CA LEU A 30 -12.32 -3.85 -0.49
C LEU A 30 -12.60 -5.25 -1.02
N PRO A 31 -11.85 -5.68 -2.04
CA PRO A 31 -11.95 -7.07 -2.46
C PRO A 31 -11.26 -7.96 -1.43
N GLU A 32 -11.41 -9.25 -1.59
CA GLU A 32 -10.71 -10.19 -0.74
C GLU A 32 -9.22 -10.07 -0.97
N ILE A 33 -8.45 -9.91 0.09
CA ILE A 33 -7.01 -9.74 0.02
C ILE A 33 -6.39 -10.86 0.84
N ASN A 34 -5.49 -11.61 0.21
CA ASN A 34 -4.89 -12.77 0.83
C ASN A 34 -3.51 -12.44 1.38
N PRO A 35 -3.08 -13.15 2.42
CA PRO A 35 -1.73 -12.94 2.94
C PRO A 35 -0.69 -13.10 1.83
N GLY A 36 0.32 -12.28 1.85
CA GLY A 36 1.37 -12.32 0.85
C GLY A 36 1.13 -11.44 -0.35
N GLN A 37 -0.04 -10.84 -0.46
CA GLN A 37 -0.29 -9.91 -1.54
C GLN A 37 0.25 -8.54 -1.19
N PHE A 38 0.40 -7.70 -2.21
CA PHE A 38 0.97 -6.37 -2.03
C PHE A 38 0.18 -5.37 -2.87
N VAL A 39 0.48 -4.10 -2.68
CA VAL A 39 -0.08 -3.03 -3.48
C VAL A 39 1.06 -2.32 -4.18
N GLU A 40 0.75 -1.67 -5.30
CA GLU A 40 1.69 -0.74 -5.90
C GLU A 40 1.16 0.67 -5.70
N ILE A 41 1.95 1.50 -5.03
CA ILE A 41 1.58 2.87 -4.73
C ILE A 41 2.24 3.78 -5.73
N GLN A 42 1.47 4.67 -6.33
CA GLN A 42 2.04 5.68 -7.20
C GLN A 42 2.64 6.77 -6.33
N VAL A 43 3.90 7.04 -6.55
CA VAL A 43 4.61 8.06 -5.79
C VAL A 43 4.66 9.32 -6.64
N ASN A 44 4.04 10.39 -6.14
CA ASN A 44 4.10 11.67 -6.81
C ASN A 44 5.22 12.48 -6.20
N SER A 45 6.11 12.96 -7.02
CA SER A 45 7.20 13.78 -6.53
C SER A 45 7.37 14.97 -7.46
N ASP A 46 8.05 15.98 -6.94
CA ASP A 46 8.30 17.17 -7.74
C ASP A 46 9.30 16.92 -8.83
N SER A 47 10.01 15.84 -8.79
CA SER A 47 11.01 15.53 -9.79
C SER A 47 10.43 15.01 -11.09
N LYS A 48 9.13 14.90 -11.18
CA LYS A 48 8.44 14.45 -12.39
C LYS A 48 8.59 12.98 -12.67
N VAL A 49 9.15 12.22 -11.77
CA VAL A 49 9.27 10.78 -11.94
C VAL A 49 8.08 10.14 -11.26
N LEU A 50 7.23 9.52 -12.07
CA LEU A 50 6.07 8.82 -11.54
C LEU A 50 6.44 7.35 -11.45
N LEU A 51 6.70 6.89 -10.26
CA LEU A 51 7.07 5.51 -10.02
C LEU A 51 6.04 4.87 -9.13
N ARG A 52 5.78 3.60 -9.40
CA ARG A 52 4.97 2.82 -8.49
C ARG A 52 5.90 1.94 -7.68
N ARG A 53 5.63 1.86 -6.38
CA ARG A 53 6.44 1.07 -5.47
C ARG A 53 5.62 -0.07 -4.90
N PRO A 54 6.14 -1.30 -4.95
CA PRO A 54 5.43 -2.44 -4.36
C PRO A 54 5.63 -2.45 -2.86
N ILE A 55 4.52 -2.49 -2.14
CA ILE A 55 4.54 -2.50 -0.68
C ILE A 55 3.64 -3.64 -0.22
N SER A 56 4.15 -4.47 0.67
CA SER A 56 3.38 -5.59 1.20
C SER A 56 2.25 -5.11 2.08
N ILE A 57 1.14 -5.77 1.98
CA ILE A 57 -0.02 -5.46 2.80
C ILE A 57 0.20 -6.07 4.17
N ASN A 58 0.15 -5.23 5.21
CA ASN A 58 0.36 -5.67 6.58
C ASN A 58 -0.92 -6.16 7.22
N ASP A 59 -2.01 -5.46 6.97
CA ASP A 59 -3.28 -5.79 7.59
C ASP A 59 -4.42 -5.20 6.79
N VAL A 60 -5.61 -5.77 6.93
CA VAL A 60 -6.80 -5.30 6.23
C VAL A 60 -7.95 -5.25 7.21
N ASP A 61 -8.65 -4.14 7.23
CA ASP A 61 -9.85 -4.00 8.04
C ASP A 61 -11.03 -3.84 7.10
N TYR A 62 -11.79 -4.91 6.94
CA TYR A 62 -12.93 -4.88 6.02
C TYR A 62 -14.12 -4.09 6.57
N THR A 63 -14.14 -3.84 7.87
CA THR A 63 -15.20 -3.05 8.45
C THR A 63 -15.08 -1.59 8.04
N THR A 64 -13.86 -1.07 8.02
CA THR A 64 -13.63 0.31 7.65
C THR A 64 -13.10 0.45 6.24
N ASN A 65 -12.81 -0.67 5.56
CA ASN A 65 -12.24 -0.70 4.22
C ASN A 65 -10.88 -0.04 4.17
N GLU A 66 -10.04 -0.39 5.16
CA GLU A 66 -8.71 0.18 5.23
C GLU A 66 -7.66 -0.91 5.10
N VAL A 67 -6.55 -0.57 4.43
CA VAL A 67 -5.37 -1.43 4.38
C VAL A 67 -4.27 -0.72 5.15
N SER A 68 -3.48 -1.50 5.87
CA SER A 68 -2.34 -0.98 6.63
C SER A 68 -1.06 -1.47 5.99
N LEU A 69 -0.13 -0.56 5.81
CA LEU A 69 1.16 -0.84 5.19
C LEU A 69 2.25 -0.38 6.14
N ILE A 70 3.32 -1.18 6.24
CA ILE A 70 4.52 -0.79 6.97
C ILE A 70 5.60 -0.55 5.94
N ILE A 71 6.14 0.63 5.91
CA ILE A 71 7.05 1.05 4.85
C ILE A 71 8.39 1.40 5.43
N GLN A 72 9.44 0.79 4.87
CA GLN A 72 10.81 1.12 5.25
C GLN A 72 11.32 2.24 4.37
N THR A 73 11.91 3.27 4.98
CA THR A 73 12.36 4.45 4.25
C THR A 73 13.76 4.19 3.74
N VAL A 74 13.89 3.50 2.61
CA VAL A 74 15.20 3.10 2.11
C VAL A 74 15.54 3.65 0.74
N GLY A 75 14.61 4.13 -0.02
CA GLY A 75 14.88 4.64 -1.36
C GLY A 75 14.18 5.94 -1.59
N GLN A 76 14.42 6.52 -2.77
CA GLN A 76 13.83 7.81 -3.09
C GLN A 76 12.30 7.76 -3.05
N GLY A 77 11.73 6.69 -3.58
CA GLY A 77 10.26 6.58 -3.61
C GLY A 77 9.67 6.51 -2.23
N THR A 78 10.26 5.71 -1.32
CA THR A 78 9.71 5.60 0.02
C THR A 78 9.96 6.86 0.84
N LYS A 79 11.04 7.60 0.53
CA LYS A 79 11.25 8.88 1.17
C LYS A 79 10.19 9.89 0.74
N GLU A 80 9.76 9.85 -0.51
CA GLU A 80 8.68 10.72 -0.97
C GLU A 80 7.36 10.34 -0.31
N LEU A 81 7.11 9.04 -0.14
CA LEU A 81 5.91 8.59 0.55
C LEU A 81 5.91 9.05 2.01
N ALA A 82 7.07 9.15 2.62
CA ALA A 82 7.14 9.58 4.01
C ALA A 82 6.73 11.04 4.18
N LYS A 83 6.66 11.80 3.10
CA LYS A 83 6.23 13.19 3.15
C LYS A 83 4.72 13.36 3.02
N ILE A 84 3.99 12.28 2.71
CA ILE A 84 2.56 12.39 2.52
C ILE A 84 1.88 12.69 3.84
N SER A 85 0.79 13.42 3.79
CA SER A 85 0.04 13.81 4.98
C SER A 85 -1.29 13.10 5.03
N GLU A 86 -1.80 12.93 6.25
CA GLU A 86 -3.15 12.43 6.41
C GLU A 86 -4.11 13.36 5.69
N GLY A 87 -5.12 12.78 5.06
CA GLY A 87 -6.07 13.53 4.26
C GLY A 87 -5.74 13.60 2.79
N GLU A 88 -4.53 13.24 2.41
CA GLU A 88 -4.17 13.21 1.00
C GLU A 88 -4.58 11.89 0.37
N GLU A 89 -4.59 11.83 -0.94
CA GLU A 89 -4.97 10.61 -1.63
C GLU A 89 -3.79 10.03 -2.37
N LEU A 90 -3.76 8.71 -2.45
CA LEU A 90 -2.74 7.97 -3.19
C LEU A 90 -3.42 7.01 -4.14
N SER A 91 -2.84 6.85 -5.33
CA SER A 91 -3.32 5.89 -6.31
C SER A 91 -2.67 4.55 -6.06
N LEU A 92 -3.49 3.52 -5.91
CA LEU A 92 -3.03 2.18 -5.65
C LEU A 92 -3.51 1.21 -6.71
N ILE A 93 -2.67 0.28 -7.08
CA ILE A 93 -3.07 -0.92 -7.80
C ILE A 93 -3.03 -2.06 -6.80
N TYR A 94 -4.14 -2.78 -6.62
CA TYR A 94 -4.29 -3.74 -5.55
C TYR A 94 -5.36 -4.77 -5.86
N PRO A 95 -5.31 -5.93 -5.24
CA PRO A 95 -4.13 -6.54 -4.65
C PRO A 95 -3.29 -7.16 -5.76
N LEU A 96 -2.00 -7.29 -5.51
CA LEU A 96 -1.09 -7.87 -6.48
C LEU A 96 -0.43 -9.09 -5.87
N GLY A 97 0.08 -9.95 -6.74
CA GLY A 97 0.69 -11.17 -6.29
C GLY A 97 -0.34 -12.25 -6.06
N ASN A 98 0.13 -13.47 -5.92
CA ASN A 98 -0.77 -14.60 -5.77
C ASN A 98 -1.10 -14.90 -4.33
N GLY A 99 -0.45 -14.24 -3.39
CA GLY A 99 -0.62 -14.58 -2.01
C GLY A 99 0.04 -15.91 -1.70
N PHE A 100 -0.26 -16.46 -0.54
CA PHE A 100 0.24 -17.76 -0.16
C PHE A 100 -0.79 -18.78 -0.59
N GLU A 101 -0.40 -19.62 -1.54
CA GLU A 101 -1.33 -20.57 -2.10
C GLU A 101 -1.23 -21.88 -1.35
N PRO A 102 -2.27 -22.32 -0.73
CA PRO A 102 -2.22 -23.60 -0.05
C PRO A 102 -2.15 -24.78 -0.99
N LYS A 103 -2.38 -24.56 -2.27
CA LYS A 103 -2.35 -25.68 -3.19
C LYS A 103 -1.00 -26.08 -3.63
N GLY A 104 0.03 -25.40 -3.26
CA GLY A 104 1.36 -25.81 -3.60
C GLY A 104 1.77 -25.64 -5.03
N GLU A 105 1.04 -24.91 -5.76
CA GLU A 105 1.50 -24.66 -7.02
C GLU A 105 2.52 -23.74 -6.97
N ASN A 106 3.32 -23.79 -7.22
CA ASN A 106 4.21 -22.89 -6.97
C ASN A 106 4.64 -22.09 -7.59
N PRO A 107 4.69 -21.59 -7.66
CA PRO A 107 5.11 -20.76 -8.17
C PRO A 107 6.16 -20.08 -8.16
N LEU A 108 6.62 -20.07 -8.17
CA LEU A 108 7.47 -19.40 -8.28
C LEU A 108 8.02 -19.38 -8.24
#